data_b8164b8148d5c6fcf0deca46ff406e7a
#
_entry.id   b8164b8148d5c6fcf0deca46ff406e7a
#
_cell.length_a   1.000
_cell.length_b   1.000
_cell.length_c   1.000
_cell.angle_alpha   90.00
_cell.angle_beta   90.00
_cell.angle_gamma   90.00
#
_symmetry.space_group_name_H-M   'P 1'
#
loop_
_entity.id
_entity.type
_entity.pdbx_description
1 polymer ?
#
loop_
_entity_poly.entity_id
_entity_poly.type
_entity_poly.pdbx_seq_one_letter_code
_entity_poly.pdbx_strand_id
1 'polypeptide(L)'
;MNALLLTSTGAQIDGAWRNAIGDEAEKVVQRLLIKEAVKRTMLVAFINKNGTGIEPYNDAKLEEQLGNIEAYRGVKLTNQTSILFSSEPDISLVGKNNVTLGVIEVKGGTDPAGALERYGAAKKSFESTLREAPDAKTILIASCITPEAKERIDKDKTISCYFNLTEVIKEKQKYTELVELIFSVLHG
;
A
#
# COMPACT_ATOMS: atom_id res chain seq x y z
N MET A 1 -16.99 9.66 8.52
CA MET A 1 -15.68 9.59 9.20
C MET A 1 -14.49 9.61 8.22
N ASN A 2 -14.70 9.94 6.95
CA ASN A 2 -13.71 9.75 5.86
C ASN A 2 -12.98 11.00 5.37
N ALA A 3 -13.38 12.18 5.78
CA ALA A 3 -12.75 13.42 5.32
C ALA A 3 -11.47 13.82 6.10
N LEU A 4 -11.22 13.16 7.25
CA LEU A 4 -10.16 13.56 8.19
C LEU A 4 -8.76 13.05 7.82
N LEU A 5 -8.64 12.03 6.97
CA LEU A 5 -7.34 11.39 6.67
C LEU A 5 -6.44 12.19 5.71
N LEU A 6 -6.96 13.15 4.99
CA LEU A 6 -6.17 13.91 4.01
C LEU A 6 -6.22 15.43 4.18
N THR A 7 -6.95 15.96 5.16
CA THR A 7 -7.09 17.42 5.34
C THR A 7 -6.56 17.96 6.66
N SER A 8 -6.18 17.12 7.63
CA SER A 8 -5.65 17.60 8.90
C SER A 8 -4.13 17.68 8.89
N THR A 9 -3.61 18.80 8.47
CA THR A 9 -2.29 19.25 8.89
C THR A 9 -2.34 19.47 10.42
N GLY A 10 -1.68 18.62 11.19
CA GLY A 10 -1.39 18.90 12.60
C GLY A 10 -2.33 18.32 13.66
N ALA A 11 -3.32 17.50 13.34
CA ALA A 11 -4.09 16.80 14.37
C ALA A 11 -3.23 15.72 15.05
N GLN A 12 -3.14 15.79 16.38
CA GLN A 12 -2.54 14.70 17.15
C GLN A 12 -3.36 13.43 16.91
N ILE A 13 -2.70 12.39 16.39
CA ILE A 13 -3.31 11.06 16.32
C ILE A 13 -3.36 10.54 17.75
N ASP A 14 -4.56 10.42 18.29
CA ASP A 14 -4.77 9.83 19.61
C ASP A 14 -4.54 8.30 19.62
N GLY A 15 -4.62 7.68 20.79
CA GLY A 15 -4.39 6.24 20.94
C GLY A 15 -5.37 5.39 20.12
N ALA A 16 -6.62 5.84 19.94
CA ALA A 16 -7.62 5.13 19.15
C ALA A 16 -7.24 5.06 17.65
N TRP A 17 -6.66 6.15 17.12
CA TRP A 17 -6.13 6.19 15.76
C TRP A 17 -4.94 5.25 15.56
N ARG A 18 -4.05 5.16 16.56
CA ARG A 18 -2.90 4.23 16.47
C ARG A 18 -3.34 2.78 16.41
N ASN A 19 -4.36 2.42 17.19
CA ASN A 19 -4.92 1.07 17.15
C ASN A 19 -5.62 0.80 15.81
N ALA A 20 -6.43 1.74 15.33
CA ALA A 20 -7.09 1.61 14.02
C ALA A 20 -6.08 1.49 12.86
N ILE A 21 -4.96 2.22 12.91
CA ILE A 21 -3.87 2.06 11.92
C ILE A 21 -3.21 0.67 12.09
N GLY A 22 -3.07 0.17 13.31
CA GLY A 22 -2.52 -1.16 13.57
C GLY A 22 -3.34 -2.27 12.90
N ASP A 23 -4.66 -2.24 13.11
CA ASP A 23 -5.58 -3.30 12.66
C ASP A 23 -6.02 -3.13 11.19
N GLU A 24 -5.99 -1.90 10.66
CA GLU A 24 -6.47 -1.56 9.32
C GLU A 24 -5.40 -1.02 8.37
N ALA A 25 -4.12 -1.20 8.70
CA ALA A 25 -3.00 -0.61 7.94
C ALA A 25 -3.08 -0.89 6.43
N GLU A 26 -3.39 -2.14 6.04
CA GLU A 26 -3.55 -2.52 4.63
C GLU A 26 -4.65 -1.71 3.95
N LYS A 27 -5.83 -1.63 4.57
CA LYS A 27 -6.98 -0.87 4.04
C LYS A 27 -6.66 0.63 3.92
N VAL A 28 -5.90 1.16 4.87
CA VAL A 28 -5.43 2.55 4.83
C VAL A 28 -4.54 2.78 3.60
N VAL A 29 -3.56 1.90 3.37
CA VAL A 29 -2.67 2.00 2.21
C VAL A 29 -3.46 1.80 0.90
N GLN A 30 -4.34 0.80 0.83
CA GLN A 30 -5.19 0.56 -0.35
C GLN A 30 -6.04 1.79 -0.71
N ARG A 31 -6.73 2.38 0.28
CA ARG A 31 -7.53 3.61 0.09
C ARG A 31 -6.67 4.80 -0.35
N LEU A 32 -5.46 4.93 0.23
CA LEU A 32 -4.50 5.96 -0.13
C LEU A 32 -4.10 5.85 -1.61
N LEU A 33 -3.76 4.65 -2.08
CA LEU A 33 -3.37 4.41 -3.46
C LEU A 33 -4.52 4.65 -4.44
N ILE A 34 -5.75 4.24 -4.10
CA ILE A 34 -6.93 4.49 -4.93
C ILE A 34 -7.20 6.00 -5.03
N LYS A 35 -7.18 6.73 -3.91
CA LYS A 35 -7.37 8.19 -3.92
C LYS A 35 -6.30 8.91 -4.75
N GLU A 36 -5.05 8.47 -4.68
CA GLU A 36 -3.99 9.05 -5.51
C GLU A 36 -4.19 8.70 -7.00
N ALA A 37 -4.64 7.48 -7.34
CA ALA A 37 -4.99 7.12 -8.71
C ALA A 37 -6.13 7.99 -9.27
N VAL A 38 -7.14 8.31 -8.46
CA VAL A 38 -8.21 9.26 -8.82
C VAL A 38 -7.64 10.66 -9.06
N LYS A 39 -6.85 11.17 -8.13
CA LYS A 39 -6.21 12.49 -8.23
C LYS A 39 -5.36 12.63 -9.49
N ARG A 40 -4.69 11.55 -9.90
CA ARG A 40 -3.89 11.48 -11.14
C ARG A 40 -4.73 11.21 -12.40
N THR A 41 -6.05 11.10 -12.25
CA THR A 41 -6.97 10.75 -13.36
C THR A 41 -6.61 9.41 -14.02
N MET A 42 -6.08 8.48 -13.23
CA MET A 42 -5.63 7.17 -13.69
C MET A 42 -6.62 6.04 -13.39
N LEU A 43 -7.53 6.21 -12.43
CA LEU A 43 -8.47 5.15 -12.05
C LEU A 43 -9.51 4.90 -13.15
N VAL A 44 -9.62 3.65 -13.60
CA VAL A 44 -10.60 3.22 -14.62
C VAL A 44 -11.73 2.42 -14.00
N ALA A 45 -11.41 1.45 -13.16
CA ALA A 45 -12.41 0.54 -12.61
C ALA A 45 -11.90 -0.19 -11.36
N PHE A 46 -12.84 -0.64 -10.54
CA PHE A 46 -12.62 -1.57 -9.45
C PHE A 46 -12.77 -3.01 -9.95
N ILE A 47 -11.96 -3.92 -9.42
CA ILE A 47 -11.99 -5.35 -9.73
C ILE A 47 -12.64 -6.07 -8.56
N ASN A 48 -13.82 -6.66 -8.78
CA ASN A 48 -14.55 -7.35 -7.72
C ASN A 48 -13.79 -8.58 -7.20
N LYS A 49 -13.85 -8.83 -5.90
CA LYS A 49 -13.22 -10.00 -5.27
C LYS A 49 -13.95 -11.29 -5.63
N ASN A 50 -15.27 -11.23 -5.70
CA ASN A 50 -16.12 -12.37 -6.05
C ASN A 50 -16.45 -12.34 -7.55
N GLY A 51 -15.74 -13.15 -8.34
CA GLY A 51 -15.98 -13.28 -9.78
C GLY A 51 -15.04 -12.46 -10.66
N THR A 52 -15.36 -12.39 -11.94
CA THR A 52 -14.59 -11.68 -12.97
C THR A 52 -15.12 -10.27 -13.25
N GLY A 53 -16.07 -9.81 -12.45
CA GLY A 53 -16.75 -8.52 -12.66
C GLY A 53 -15.79 -7.34 -12.42
N ILE A 54 -15.93 -6.34 -13.30
CA ILE A 54 -15.27 -5.05 -13.19
C ILE A 54 -16.35 -3.99 -13.02
N GLU A 55 -16.22 -3.16 -11.98
CA GLU A 55 -17.09 -2.02 -11.74
C GLU A 55 -16.40 -0.74 -12.23
N PRO A 56 -16.91 -0.07 -13.29
CA PRO A 56 -16.33 1.17 -13.77
C PRO A 56 -16.27 2.22 -12.66
N TYR A 57 -15.19 3.00 -12.66
CA TYR A 57 -15.05 4.12 -11.73
C TYR A 57 -16.18 5.12 -11.92
N ASN A 58 -16.76 5.55 -10.81
CA ASN A 58 -17.76 6.61 -10.76
C ASN A 58 -17.48 7.48 -9.53
N ASP A 59 -17.24 8.76 -9.77
CA ASP A 59 -16.90 9.72 -8.71
C ASP A 59 -17.96 9.78 -7.60
N ALA A 60 -19.25 9.70 -7.96
CA ALA A 60 -20.36 9.73 -7.01
C ALA A 60 -20.40 8.50 -6.06
N LYS A 61 -19.77 7.39 -6.44
CA LYS A 61 -19.71 6.15 -5.66
C LYS A 61 -18.38 5.93 -4.94
N LEU A 62 -17.39 6.77 -5.16
CA LEU A 62 -16.02 6.56 -4.67
C LEU A 62 -15.97 6.34 -3.15
N GLU A 63 -16.65 7.19 -2.37
CA GLU A 63 -16.61 7.07 -0.90
C GLU A 63 -17.31 5.78 -0.40
N GLU A 64 -18.37 5.32 -1.08
CA GLU A 64 -19.02 4.04 -0.80
C GLU A 64 -18.07 2.87 -1.13
N GLN A 65 -17.43 2.91 -2.30
CA GLN A 65 -16.46 1.90 -2.74
C GLN A 65 -15.25 1.83 -1.81
N LEU A 66 -14.71 2.97 -1.37
CA LEU A 66 -13.63 3.04 -0.39
C LEU A 66 -14.06 2.55 1.00
N GLY A 67 -15.33 2.78 1.38
CA GLY A 67 -15.90 2.24 2.63
C GLY A 67 -15.99 0.71 2.60
N ASN A 68 -16.24 0.13 1.44
CA ASN A 68 -16.37 -1.32 1.22
C ASN A 68 -15.17 -1.90 0.45
N ILE A 69 -13.95 -1.44 0.77
CA ILE A 69 -12.72 -1.83 0.04
C ILE A 69 -12.50 -3.35 0.00
N GLU A 70 -12.99 -4.08 1.00
CA GLU A 70 -12.85 -5.53 1.10
C GLU A 70 -13.64 -6.30 0.02
N ALA A 71 -14.61 -5.65 -0.65
CA ALA A 71 -15.34 -6.23 -1.78
C ALA A 71 -14.48 -6.32 -3.05
N TYR A 72 -13.36 -5.62 -3.08
CA TYR A 72 -12.51 -5.50 -4.25
C TYR A 72 -11.16 -6.21 -4.04
N ARG A 73 -10.67 -6.82 -5.11
CA ARG A 73 -9.31 -7.39 -5.18
C ARG A 73 -8.31 -6.47 -5.87
N GLY A 74 -8.71 -5.24 -6.19
CA GLY A 74 -7.83 -4.25 -6.79
C GLY A 74 -8.53 -3.28 -7.72
N VAL A 75 -7.72 -2.51 -8.45
CA VAL A 75 -8.18 -1.51 -9.40
C VAL A 75 -7.40 -1.58 -10.71
N LYS A 76 -8.05 -1.18 -11.81
CA LYS A 76 -7.43 -0.98 -13.13
C LYS A 76 -7.13 0.49 -13.37
N LEU A 77 -6.00 0.77 -14.01
CA LEU A 77 -5.53 2.10 -14.36
C LEU A 77 -5.54 2.34 -15.88
N THR A 78 -5.55 3.62 -16.27
CA THR A 78 -5.63 4.05 -17.69
C THR A 78 -4.47 3.56 -18.56
N ASN A 79 -3.29 3.36 -17.98
CA ASN A 79 -2.09 2.89 -18.68
C ASN A 79 -2.02 1.35 -18.80
N GLN A 80 -3.14 0.65 -18.62
CA GLN A 80 -3.28 -0.80 -18.65
C GLN A 80 -2.54 -1.53 -17.50
N THR A 81 -2.12 -0.82 -16.47
CA THR A 81 -1.60 -1.41 -15.25
C THR A 81 -2.72 -1.65 -14.24
N SER A 82 -2.41 -2.35 -13.16
CA SER A 82 -3.35 -2.62 -12.08
C SER A 82 -2.66 -2.58 -10.72
N ILE A 83 -3.40 -2.20 -9.70
CA ILE A 83 -3.01 -2.36 -8.30
C ILE A 83 -3.91 -3.47 -7.75
N LEU A 84 -3.33 -4.61 -7.40
CA LEU A 84 -4.08 -5.77 -6.90
C LEU A 84 -3.88 -5.93 -5.40
N PHE A 85 -4.92 -6.35 -4.71
CA PHE A 85 -4.97 -6.62 -3.27
C PHE A 85 -5.10 -8.12 -3.04
N SER A 86 -4.25 -8.69 -2.19
CA SER A 86 -4.23 -10.11 -1.86
C SER A 86 -3.75 -10.32 -0.42
N SER A 87 -3.55 -11.55 -0.01
CA SER A 87 -3.02 -11.86 1.31
C SER A 87 -1.50 -11.98 1.35
N GLU A 88 -0.87 -12.25 0.22
CA GLU A 88 0.59 -12.40 0.12
C GLU A 88 1.01 -12.33 -1.37
N PRO A 89 1.69 -11.23 -1.76
CA PRO A 89 1.92 -9.99 -1.02
C PRO A 89 0.62 -9.19 -0.83
N ASP A 90 0.58 -8.30 0.19
CA ASP A 90 -0.63 -7.51 0.50
C ASP A 90 -1.11 -6.66 -0.70
N ILE A 91 -0.16 -6.11 -1.48
CA ILE A 91 -0.45 -5.33 -2.69
C ILE A 91 0.56 -5.67 -3.79
N SER A 92 0.05 -5.93 -5.00
CA SER A 92 0.86 -6.13 -6.20
C SER A 92 0.65 -5.00 -7.21
N LEU A 93 1.75 -4.45 -7.72
CA LEU A 93 1.78 -3.50 -8.81
C LEU A 93 2.01 -4.28 -10.11
N VAL A 94 0.98 -4.35 -10.94
CA VAL A 94 0.97 -5.24 -12.11
C VAL A 94 0.96 -4.41 -13.38
N GLY A 95 1.92 -4.67 -14.24
CA GLY A 95 2.06 -4.05 -15.54
C GLY A 95 1.20 -4.70 -16.62
N LYS A 96 1.41 -4.27 -17.86
CA LYS A 96 0.82 -4.91 -19.04
C LYS A 96 1.22 -6.40 -19.08
N ASN A 97 0.34 -7.23 -19.63
CA ASN A 97 0.56 -8.68 -19.74
C ASN A 97 0.76 -9.40 -18.39
N ASN A 98 0.22 -8.85 -17.32
CA ASN A 98 0.31 -9.39 -15.96
C ASN A 98 1.74 -9.52 -15.41
N VAL A 99 2.67 -8.71 -15.87
CA VAL A 99 4.04 -8.68 -15.34
C VAL A 99 4.02 -7.99 -13.97
N THR A 100 4.59 -8.62 -12.96
CA THR A 100 4.76 -8.02 -11.63
C THR A 100 5.88 -6.97 -11.68
N LEU A 101 5.51 -5.70 -11.53
CA LEU A 101 6.45 -4.55 -11.51
C LEU A 101 6.96 -4.27 -10.11
N GLY A 102 6.16 -4.56 -9.11
CA GLY A 102 6.51 -4.37 -7.72
C GLY A 102 5.48 -4.97 -6.78
N VAL A 103 5.86 -5.09 -5.52
CA VAL A 103 4.99 -5.58 -4.45
C VAL A 103 5.17 -4.75 -3.20
N ILE A 104 4.11 -4.65 -2.43
CA ILE A 104 4.09 -3.90 -1.18
C ILE A 104 3.61 -4.83 -0.07
N GLU A 105 4.38 -4.92 1.01
CA GLU A 105 3.97 -5.52 2.27
C GLU A 105 3.63 -4.42 3.27
N VAL A 106 2.49 -4.55 3.91
CA VAL A 106 1.99 -3.60 4.90
C VAL A 106 1.96 -4.26 6.28
N LYS A 107 2.67 -3.72 7.24
CA LYS A 107 2.77 -4.26 8.59
C LYS A 107 2.25 -3.26 9.62
N GLY A 108 0.99 -3.46 10.04
CA GLY A 108 0.21 -2.53 10.85
C GLY A 108 0.61 -2.42 12.32
N GLY A 109 1.23 -3.41 12.91
CA GLY A 109 1.53 -3.42 14.34
C GLY A 109 2.39 -2.25 14.81
N THR A 110 1.96 -1.57 15.88
CA THR A 110 2.65 -0.41 16.45
C THR A 110 3.59 -0.77 17.60
N ASP A 111 3.53 -2.02 18.12
CA ASP A 111 4.40 -2.51 19.16
C ASP A 111 5.85 -2.69 18.68
N PRO A 112 6.84 -2.04 19.32
CA PRO A 112 8.25 -2.18 18.97
C PRO A 112 8.77 -3.62 19.13
N ALA A 113 8.28 -4.38 20.09
CA ALA A 113 8.76 -5.75 20.35
C ALA A 113 8.51 -6.69 19.14
N GLY A 114 7.41 -6.50 18.40
CA GLY A 114 7.10 -7.27 17.19
C GLY A 114 7.74 -6.74 15.91
N ALA A 115 8.53 -5.67 15.94
CA ALA A 115 9.05 -5.03 14.72
C ALA A 115 9.94 -5.96 13.89
N LEU A 116 10.79 -6.75 14.53
CA LEU A 116 11.69 -7.70 13.86
C LEU A 116 10.95 -8.91 13.27
N GLU A 117 9.91 -9.39 13.94
CA GLU A 117 9.07 -10.47 13.41
C GLU A 117 8.35 -10.02 12.15
N ARG A 118 7.74 -8.82 12.18
CA ARG A 118 7.06 -8.21 11.03
C ARG A 118 8.01 -7.99 9.85
N TYR A 119 9.24 -7.53 10.11
CA TYR A 119 10.27 -7.45 9.10
C TYR A 119 10.59 -8.83 8.49
N GLY A 120 10.77 -9.85 9.31
CA GLY A 120 11.05 -11.22 8.86
C GLY A 120 9.94 -11.80 7.99
N ALA A 121 8.69 -11.55 8.34
CA ALA A 121 7.52 -11.95 7.56
C ALA A 121 7.49 -11.25 6.19
N ALA A 122 7.70 -9.93 6.16
CA ALA A 122 7.77 -9.17 4.90
C ALA A 122 8.91 -9.65 4.00
N LYS A 123 10.10 -9.89 4.57
CA LYS A 123 11.25 -10.41 3.84
C LYS A 123 10.95 -11.74 3.16
N LYS A 124 10.30 -12.67 3.86
CA LYS A 124 9.93 -13.99 3.30
C LYS A 124 9.00 -13.84 2.09
N SER A 125 8.00 -12.97 2.15
CA SER A 125 7.11 -12.66 1.03
C SER A 125 7.88 -12.07 -0.16
N PHE A 126 8.77 -11.11 0.08
CA PHE A 126 9.62 -10.52 -0.95
C PHE A 126 10.57 -11.52 -1.60
N GLU A 127 11.19 -12.41 -0.84
CA GLU A 127 12.04 -13.48 -1.37
C GLU A 127 11.24 -14.41 -2.29
N SER A 128 9.96 -14.67 -1.97
CA SER A 128 9.08 -15.46 -2.85
C SER A 128 8.80 -14.72 -4.15
N THR A 129 8.42 -13.44 -4.06
CA THR A 129 8.18 -12.60 -5.25
C THR A 129 9.41 -12.48 -6.15
N LEU A 130 10.59 -12.22 -5.58
CA LEU A 130 11.83 -12.03 -6.35
C LEU A 130 12.32 -13.31 -7.05
N ARG A 131 11.88 -14.49 -6.62
CA ARG A 131 12.14 -15.74 -7.36
C ARG A 131 11.37 -15.81 -8.68
N GLU A 132 10.15 -15.23 -8.72
CA GLU A 132 9.27 -15.25 -9.88
C GLU A 132 9.43 -13.99 -10.75
N ALA A 133 9.71 -12.86 -10.13
CA ALA A 133 9.90 -11.54 -10.74
C ALA A 133 11.15 -10.85 -10.16
N PRO A 134 12.35 -11.21 -10.61
CA PRO A 134 13.62 -10.72 -10.03
C PRO A 134 13.80 -9.20 -10.07
N ASP A 135 13.18 -8.54 -11.03
CA ASP A 135 13.26 -7.08 -11.23
C ASP A 135 12.15 -6.30 -10.49
N ALA A 136 11.23 -7.01 -9.81
CA ALA A 136 10.14 -6.37 -9.11
C ALA A 136 10.64 -5.49 -7.95
N LYS A 137 10.03 -4.29 -7.81
CA LYS A 137 10.28 -3.42 -6.66
C LYS A 137 9.61 -3.98 -5.42
N THR A 138 10.35 -4.14 -4.34
CA THR A 138 9.84 -4.60 -3.04
C THR A 138 9.77 -3.42 -2.06
N ILE A 139 8.58 -3.13 -1.58
CA ILE A 139 8.29 -1.94 -0.77
C ILE A 139 7.68 -2.38 0.56
N LEU A 140 8.35 -2.07 1.67
CA LEU A 140 7.82 -2.30 3.00
C LEU A 140 7.15 -1.03 3.53
N ILE A 141 5.89 -1.11 3.93
CA ILE A 141 5.19 -0.04 4.66
C ILE A 141 4.87 -0.56 6.06
N ALA A 142 5.44 0.02 7.10
CA ALA A 142 5.24 -0.45 8.46
C ALA A 142 4.85 0.69 9.42
N SER A 143 3.94 0.43 10.35
CA SER A 143 3.52 1.42 11.36
C SER A 143 4.58 1.65 12.44
N CYS A 144 5.47 0.68 12.65
CA CYS A 144 6.59 0.79 13.58
C CYS A 144 7.84 0.18 12.96
N ILE A 145 8.90 0.98 12.87
CA ILE A 145 10.25 0.55 12.45
C ILE A 145 11.22 0.97 13.55
N THR A 146 11.73 -0.02 14.30
CA THR A 146 12.73 0.23 15.35
C THR A 146 14.11 0.47 14.72
N PRO A 147 15.06 1.12 15.45
CA PRO A 147 16.43 1.29 14.98
C PRO A 147 17.10 -0.04 14.57
N GLU A 148 16.84 -1.11 15.32
CA GLU A 148 17.37 -2.44 15.02
C GLU A 148 16.74 -3.02 13.73
N ALA A 149 15.42 -2.89 13.54
CA ALA A 149 14.76 -3.31 12.32
C ALA A 149 15.28 -2.50 11.12
N LYS A 150 15.46 -1.18 11.28
CA LYS A 150 16.05 -0.32 10.27
C LYS A 150 17.44 -0.77 9.85
N GLU A 151 18.32 -1.06 10.79
CA GLU A 151 19.68 -1.53 10.49
C GLU A 151 19.66 -2.83 9.68
N ARG A 152 18.72 -3.74 9.96
CA ARG A 152 18.55 -4.98 9.18
C ARG A 152 18.01 -4.70 7.79
N ILE A 153 17.01 -3.84 7.66
CA ILE A 153 16.42 -3.45 6.37
C ILE A 153 17.49 -2.81 5.48
N ASP A 154 18.29 -1.87 6.02
CA ASP A 154 19.33 -1.16 5.27
C ASP A 154 20.43 -2.09 4.73
N LYS A 155 20.64 -3.24 5.39
CA LYS A 155 21.57 -4.29 4.94
C LYS A 155 20.95 -5.32 4.02
N ASP A 156 19.62 -5.35 3.95
CA ASP A 156 18.85 -6.39 3.23
C ASP A 156 18.58 -5.95 1.79
N LYS A 157 19.11 -6.73 0.86
CA LYS A 157 18.92 -6.47 -0.58
C LYS A 157 17.54 -6.92 -1.10
N THR A 158 16.77 -7.63 -0.30
CA THR A 158 15.41 -8.08 -0.68
C THR A 158 14.37 -6.98 -0.52
N ILE A 159 14.68 -5.88 0.18
CA ILE A 159 13.82 -4.73 0.38
C ILE A 159 14.38 -3.54 -0.39
N SER A 160 13.70 -3.13 -1.46
CA SER A 160 14.15 -2.01 -2.28
C SER A 160 14.01 -0.66 -1.57
N CYS A 161 12.93 -0.52 -0.79
CA CYS A 161 12.67 0.67 0.02
C CYS A 161 11.64 0.40 1.11
N TYR A 162 11.58 1.28 2.10
CA TYR A 162 10.62 1.18 3.18
C TYR A 162 10.09 2.55 3.60
N PHE A 163 8.87 2.57 4.16
CA PHE A 163 8.19 3.76 4.66
C PHE A 163 7.57 3.49 6.02
N ASN A 164 7.61 4.49 6.90
CA ASN A 164 6.82 4.49 8.12
C ASN A 164 5.41 5.00 7.80
N LEU A 165 4.39 4.15 8.00
CA LEU A 165 3.00 4.49 7.69
C LEU A 165 2.52 5.72 8.48
N THR A 166 2.94 5.85 9.74
CA THR A 166 2.57 7.00 10.58
C THR A 166 3.12 8.31 10.01
N GLU A 167 4.36 8.29 9.52
CA GLU A 167 4.98 9.46 8.86
C GLU A 167 4.29 9.77 7.53
N VAL A 168 4.01 8.75 6.71
CA VAL A 168 3.28 8.90 5.43
C VAL A 168 1.92 9.59 5.64
N ILE A 169 1.21 9.25 6.71
CA ILE A 169 -0.10 9.85 6.99
C ILE A 169 0.03 11.29 7.52
N LYS A 170 1.07 11.59 8.29
CA LYS A 170 1.24 12.89 8.96
C LYS A 170 1.98 13.92 8.10
N GLU A 171 2.94 13.48 7.28
CA GLU A 171 3.90 14.34 6.62
C GLU A 171 3.66 14.33 5.10
N LYS A 172 3.27 15.49 4.57
CA LYS A 172 3.02 15.65 3.13
C LYS A 172 4.21 15.23 2.27
N GLN A 173 5.43 15.46 2.75
CA GLN A 173 6.64 15.07 2.04
C GLN A 173 6.75 13.55 1.94
N LYS A 174 6.55 12.81 3.05
CA LYS A 174 6.60 11.34 3.09
C LYS A 174 5.48 10.70 2.26
N TYR A 175 4.29 11.28 2.32
CA TYR A 175 3.21 10.89 1.42
C TYR A 175 3.61 11.04 -0.05
N THR A 176 4.16 12.20 -0.43
CA THR A 176 4.59 12.46 -1.81
C THR A 176 5.70 11.50 -2.24
N GLU A 177 6.72 11.27 -1.42
CA GLU A 177 7.79 10.32 -1.69
C GLU A 177 7.24 8.91 -1.99
N LEU A 178 6.30 8.42 -1.17
CA LEU A 178 5.68 7.11 -1.35
C LEU A 178 4.89 7.02 -2.66
N VAL A 179 3.98 7.97 -2.91
CA VAL A 179 3.10 7.89 -4.08
C VAL A 179 3.86 8.13 -5.38
N GLU A 180 4.85 9.02 -5.41
CA GLU A 180 5.71 9.19 -6.58
C GLU A 180 6.49 7.91 -6.91
N LEU A 181 7.05 7.25 -5.90
CA LEU A 181 7.72 5.98 -6.10
C LEU A 181 6.77 4.92 -6.69
N ILE A 182 5.59 4.70 -6.06
CA ILE A 182 4.65 3.65 -6.49
C ILE A 182 4.15 3.92 -7.91
N PHE A 183 3.76 5.16 -8.20
CA PHE A 183 3.25 5.50 -9.52
C PHE A 183 4.36 5.54 -10.58
N SER A 184 5.62 5.83 -10.22
CA SER A 184 6.75 5.66 -11.15
C SER A 184 6.96 4.20 -11.54
N VAL A 185 6.84 3.26 -10.60
CA VAL A 185 6.89 1.80 -10.87
C VAL A 185 5.77 1.38 -11.83
N LEU A 186 4.56 1.95 -11.70
CA LEU A 186 3.43 1.67 -12.58
C LEU A 186 3.54 2.34 -13.95
N HIS A 187 4.41 3.30 -14.15
CA HIS A 187 4.66 3.90 -15.45
C HIS A 187 5.69 3.14 -16.28
N GLY A 188 6.53 2.31 -15.66
CA GLY A 188 7.51 1.40 -16.26
C GLY A 188 8.67 2.13 -16.88
#